data_ce69cef56b62a67d54f6a6282acd1e7d
#
_entry.id   ce69cef56b62a67d54f6a6282acd1e7d
#
_cell.length_a   1.000
_cell.length_b   1.000
_cell.length_c   1.000
_cell.angle_alpha   90.00
_cell.angle_beta   90.00
_cell.angle_gamma   90.00
#
_symmetry.space_group_name_H-M   'P 1'
#
loop_
_entity.id
_entity.type
_entity.pdbx_description
1 polymer ?
#
loop_
_entity_poly.entity_id
_entity_poly.type
_entity_poly.pdbx_seq_one_letter_code
_entity_poly.pdbx_strand_id
1 'polypeptide(L)'
;MADVTHLTHRPGPGRVVPVSTYRLQIHAGFGYDDAAARAAYLADLGVTHLYLSPVLQPAPGSTHGYDVLDHTRIHEEAGGREAFDRLVAAARKHGLGVIVDVVPNHMTVPRPTHLNAPLWSLLREGRESPYAAWFDVDWDVEDDRILMPVLGGTIGEAVERGDVVLAQDGGPSGREWVLWHHGDEFPVRPGTETLPLPELVEAQAYRLSS
;
A
#
# COMPACT_ATOMS: atom_id res chain seq x y z
N MET A 1 16.11 26.66 30.02
CA MET A 1 14.66 26.48 30.22
C MET A 1 13.97 27.01 28.97
N ALA A 2 13.57 26.10 28.08
CA ALA A 2 12.84 26.49 26.89
C ALA A 2 11.37 26.69 27.25
N ASP A 3 10.87 27.87 26.95
CA ASP A 3 9.48 28.28 27.16
C ASP A 3 8.57 27.45 26.25
N VAL A 4 7.83 26.51 26.84
CA VAL A 4 6.80 25.74 26.14
C VAL A 4 5.57 26.63 26.05
N THR A 5 5.60 27.56 25.09
CA THR A 5 4.43 28.35 24.75
C THR A 5 3.36 27.40 24.24
N HIS A 6 2.34 27.17 25.06
CA HIS A 6 1.14 26.42 24.71
C HIS A 6 0.58 26.94 23.37
N LEU A 7 0.71 26.14 22.33
CA LEU A 7 -0.03 26.33 21.08
C LEU A 7 -1.52 26.09 21.37
N THR A 8 -2.16 27.04 22.04
CA THR A 8 -3.61 27.14 22.10
C THR A 8 -4.12 27.57 20.73
N HIS A 9 -4.09 26.65 19.77
CA HIS A 9 -4.78 26.85 18.52
C HIS A 9 -6.27 26.84 18.82
N ARG A 10 -6.88 28.00 19.01
CA ARG A 10 -8.34 28.13 19.11
C ARG A 10 -8.94 27.63 17.79
N PRO A 11 -9.77 26.60 17.81
CA PRO A 11 -10.43 26.14 16.58
C PRO A 11 -11.25 27.29 16.02
N GLY A 12 -11.13 27.52 14.70
CA GLY A 12 -11.98 28.48 14.00
C GLY A 12 -13.46 28.10 14.11
N PRO A 13 -14.38 29.04 13.82
CA PRO A 13 -15.81 28.78 13.91
C PRO A 13 -16.19 27.57 13.06
N GLY A 14 -16.83 26.56 13.67
CA GLY A 14 -17.25 25.31 13.03
C GLY A 14 -16.32 24.12 13.22
N ARG A 15 -15.18 24.25 13.92
CA ARG A 15 -14.33 23.10 14.29
C ARG A 15 -14.79 22.49 15.61
N VAL A 16 -15.18 21.23 15.56
CA VAL A 16 -15.45 20.44 16.78
C VAL A 16 -14.10 19.98 17.36
N VAL A 17 -13.87 20.29 18.63
CA VAL A 17 -12.67 19.81 19.35
C VAL A 17 -12.87 18.36 19.72
N PRO A 18 -11.93 17.44 19.43
CA PRO A 18 -12.03 16.06 19.86
C PRO A 18 -12.05 15.96 21.39
N VAL A 19 -13.16 15.52 21.95
CA VAL A 19 -13.34 15.27 23.39
C VAL A 19 -13.42 13.77 23.64
N SER A 20 -14.18 13.07 22.78
CA SER A 20 -14.30 11.62 22.76
C SER A 20 -14.29 11.11 21.31
N THR A 21 -13.61 9.99 21.09
CA THR A 21 -13.53 9.36 19.77
C THR A 21 -14.04 7.93 19.85
N TYR A 22 -14.66 7.47 18.77
CA TYR A 22 -15.01 6.06 18.61
C TYR A 22 -14.30 5.49 17.39
N ARG A 23 -13.43 4.48 17.59
CA ARG A 23 -12.69 3.86 16.51
C ARG A 23 -13.60 2.91 15.74
N LEU A 24 -13.62 3.08 14.41
CA LEU A 24 -14.28 2.19 13.45
C LEU A 24 -13.21 1.50 12.60
N GLN A 25 -13.25 0.19 12.59
CA GLN A 25 -12.41 -0.62 11.73
C GLN A 25 -13.13 -0.77 10.39
N ILE A 26 -12.58 -0.11 9.35
CA ILE A 26 -13.15 -0.07 8.00
C ILE A 26 -12.53 -1.18 7.15
N HIS A 27 -13.37 -2.00 6.52
CA HIS A 27 -12.98 -3.07 5.60
C HIS A 27 -14.18 -3.49 4.75
N ALA A 28 -14.03 -4.43 3.82
CA ALA A 28 -15.11 -4.90 2.93
C ALA A 28 -16.39 -5.38 3.67
N GLY A 29 -16.26 -5.96 4.86
CA GLY A 29 -17.39 -6.42 5.67
C GLY A 29 -18.02 -5.36 6.58
N PHE A 30 -17.40 -4.20 6.73
CA PHE A 30 -17.92 -3.01 7.42
C PHE A 30 -17.36 -1.76 6.75
N GLY A 31 -18.06 -1.32 5.72
CA GLY A 31 -17.65 -0.22 4.86
C GLY A 31 -18.07 1.17 5.36
N TYR A 32 -17.84 2.17 4.52
CA TYR A 32 -18.15 3.56 4.85
C TYR A 32 -19.65 3.80 4.99
N ASP A 33 -20.51 3.12 4.22
CA ASP A 33 -21.96 3.23 4.35
C ASP A 33 -22.46 2.62 5.64
N ASP A 34 -21.87 1.51 6.11
CA ASP A 34 -22.18 0.91 7.41
C ASP A 34 -21.82 1.86 8.55
N ALA A 35 -20.66 2.51 8.45
CA ALA A 35 -20.21 3.52 9.40
C ALA A 35 -21.13 4.74 9.38
N ALA A 36 -21.57 5.21 8.21
CA ALA A 36 -22.51 6.31 8.05
C ALA A 36 -23.86 6.01 8.74
N ALA A 37 -24.35 4.77 8.61
CA ALA A 37 -25.60 4.33 9.26
C ALA A 37 -25.51 4.33 10.81
N ARG A 38 -24.31 4.31 11.39
CA ARG A 38 -24.09 4.37 12.84
C ARG A 38 -23.86 5.78 13.38
N ALA A 39 -23.73 6.79 12.52
CA ALA A 39 -23.37 8.17 12.92
C ALA A 39 -24.36 8.75 13.95
N ALA A 40 -25.67 8.60 13.74
CA ALA A 40 -26.70 9.08 14.68
C ALA A 40 -26.53 8.45 16.07
N TYR A 41 -26.40 7.10 16.12
CA TYR A 41 -26.25 6.38 17.38
C TYR A 41 -24.99 6.81 18.15
N LEU A 42 -23.87 6.99 17.44
CA LEU A 42 -22.62 7.42 18.07
C LEU A 42 -22.68 8.85 18.58
N ALA A 43 -23.38 9.74 17.87
CA ALA A 43 -23.66 11.10 18.35
C ALA A 43 -24.51 11.09 19.63
N ASP A 44 -25.61 10.29 19.67
CA ASP A 44 -26.51 10.14 20.84
C ASP A 44 -25.74 9.54 22.04
N LEU A 45 -24.73 8.68 21.79
CA LEU A 45 -23.83 8.15 22.81
C LEU A 45 -22.86 9.20 23.40
N GLY A 46 -22.78 10.40 22.80
CA GLY A 46 -21.92 11.49 23.25
C GLY A 46 -20.48 11.45 22.64
N VAL A 47 -20.27 10.66 21.58
CA VAL A 47 -19.03 10.70 20.80
C VAL A 47 -18.96 12.01 20.03
N THR A 48 -17.78 12.62 19.97
CA THR A 48 -17.55 13.86 19.22
C THR A 48 -16.87 13.64 17.87
N HIS A 49 -16.14 12.53 17.71
CA HIS A 49 -15.42 12.21 16.47
C HIS A 49 -15.44 10.72 16.18
N LEU A 50 -15.64 10.40 14.91
CA LEU A 50 -15.34 9.08 14.37
C LEU A 50 -13.84 8.99 14.10
N TYR A 51 -13.18 7.95 14.57
CA TYR A 51 -11.79 7.65 14.27
C TYR A 51 -11.74 6.43 13.34
N LEU A 52 -11.43 6.66 12.08
CA LEU A 52 -11.41 5.60 11.07
C LEU A 52 -10.03 4.92 11.03
N SER A 53 -10.00 3.60 10.87
CA SER A 53 -8.79 2.89 10.43
C SER A 53 -8.32 3.43 9.07
N PRO A 54 -7.12 3.08 8.57
CA PRO A 54 -6.60 3.65 7.33
C PRO A 54 -7.62 3.60 6.19
N VAL A 55 -7.77 4.75 5.52
CA VAL A 55 -8.81 4.97 4.50
C VAL A 55 -8.31 4.90 3.07
N LEU A 56 -6.97 4.86 2.88
CA LEU A 56 -6.36 4.78 1.56
C LEU A 56 -6.37 3.33 1.04
N GLN A 57 -6.18 3.16 -0.27
CA GLN A 57 -6.32 1.85 -0.92
C GLN A 57 -5.31 0.83 -0.39
N PRO A 58 -5.75 -0.19 0.34
CA PRO A 58 -4.90 -1.28 0.81
C PRO A 58 -4.83 -2.43 -0.20
N ALA A 59 -4.09 -3.48 0.15
CA ALA A 59 -4.11 -4.75 -0.56
C ALA A 59 -5.52 -5.36 -0.59
N PRO A 60 -5.89 -6.07 -1.67
CA PRO A 60 -7.19 -6.75 -1.75
C PRO A 60 -7.43 -7.69 -0.56
N GLY A 61 -8.63 -7.63 0.01
CA GLY A 61 -9.01 -8.43 1.18
C GLY A 61 -8.43 -7.96 2.52
N SER A 62 -7.76 -6.82 2.56
CA SER A 62 -7.24 -6.26 3.82
C SER A 62 -8.37 -5.96 4.81
N THR A 63 -8.21 -6.41 6.05
CA THR A 63 -9.15 -6.17 7.14
C THR A 63 -8.73 -5.05 8.07
N HIS A 64 -7.56 -4.45 7.84
CA HIS A 64 -6.97 -3.44 8.72
C HIS A 64 -6.54 -2.15 8.01
N GLY A 65 -6.22 -2.18 6.69
CA GLY A 65 -5.87 -1.03 5.88
C GLY A 65 -4.45 -0.48 6.03
N TYR A 66 -3.57 -1.11 6.84
CA TYR A 66 -2.18 -0.66 7.03
C TYR A 66 -1.23 -1.11 5.91
N ASP A 67 -1.66 -2.01 5.06
CA ASP A 67 -0.97 -2.55 3.89
C ASP A 67 -1.30 -1.75 2.62
N VAL A 68 -0.99 -0.45 2.65
CA VAL A 68 -1.35 0.49 1.58
C VAL A 68 -0.63 0.15 0.28
N LEU A 69 -1.39 0.13 -0.80
CA LEU A 69 -0.93 -0.03 -2.18
C LEU A 69 -0.92 1.28 -2.97
N ASP A 70 -1.91 2.14 -2.72
CA ASP A 70 -2.08 3.37 -3.47
C ASP A 70 -2.57 4.49 -2.57
N HIS A 71 -1.70 5.49 -2.34
CA HIS A 71 -2.00 6.66 -1.52
C HIS A 71 -2.89 7.69 -2.22
N THR A 72 -3.21 7.51 -3.48
CA THR A 72 -4.03 8.44 -4.28
C THR A 72 -5.52 8.06 -4.32
N ARG A 73 -5.86 6.86 -3.83
CA ARG A 73 -7.20 6.29 -3.89
C ARG A 73 -7.76 6.01 -2.51
N ILE A 74 -9.08 6.10 -2.39
CA ILE A 74 -9.83 5.64 -1.20
C ILE A 74 -10.13 4.15 -1.35
N HIS A 75 -10.16 3.43 -0.24
CA HIS A 75 -10.39 1.99 -0.12
C HIS A 75 -11.66 1.54 -0.87
N GLU A 76 -11.49 0.92 -2.04
CA GLU A 76 -12.58 0.56 -2.95
C GLU A 76 -13.50 -0.52 -2.38
N GLU A 77 -12.93 -1.57 -1.76
CA GLU A 77 -13.73 -2.66 -1.18
C GLU A 77 -14.58 -2.19 0.02
N ALA A 78 -14.23 -1.06 0.63
CA ALA A 78 -15.01 -0.42 1.69
C ALA A 78 -16.09 0.55 1.15
N GLY A 79 -16.25 0.65 -0.17
CA GLY A 79 -17.21 1.50 -0.85
C GLY A 79 -16.62 2.69 -1.59
N GLY A 80 -15.28 2.87 -1.58
CA GLY A 80 -14.58 3.88 -2.35
C GLY A 80 -14.88 5.32 -1.96
N ARG A 81 -14.51 6.25 -2.81
CA ARG A 81 -14.61 7.69 -2.58
C ARG A 81 -16.05 8.16 -2.34
N GLU A 82 -17.00 7.66 -3.08
CA GLU A 82 -18.39 8.10 -2.96
C GLU A 82 -19.00 7.70 -1.61
N ALA A 83 -18.77 6.48 -1.14
CA ALA A 83 -19.23 6.03 0.16
C ALA A 83 -18.53 6.77 1.32
N PHE A 84 -17.24 7.06 1.17
CA PHE A 84 -16.50 7.90 2.11
C PHE A 84 -17.11 9.31 2.21
N ASP A 85 -17.44 9.93 1.08
CA ASP A 85 -18.08 11.26 1.06
C ASP A 85 -19.47 11.22 1.73
N ARG A 86 -20.25 10.14 1.54
CA ARG A 86 -21.52 9.92 2.27
C ARG A 86 -21.32 9.80 3.78
N LEU A 87 -20.30 9.07 4.22
CA LEU A 87 -19.95 8.99 5.65
C LEU A 87 -19.62 10.37 6.23
N VAL A 88 -18.78 11.15 5.52
CA VAL A 88 -18.44 12.51 5.97
C VAL A 88 -19.67 13.40 6.06
N ALA A 89 -20.60 13.31 5.10
CA ALA A 89 -21.86 14.03 5.12
C ALA A 89 -22.75 13.61 6.31
N ALA A 90 -22.86 12.31 6.58
CA ALA A 90 -23.61 11.78 7.71
C ALA A 90 -23.00 12.23 9.06
N ALA A 91 -21.67 12.16 9.20
CA ALA A 91 -20.98 12.64 10.39
C ALA A 91 -21.29 14.13 10.65
N ARG A 92 -21.15 14.98 9.64
CA ARG A 92 -21.47 16.42 9.72
C ARG A 92 -22.91 16.67 10.12
N LYS A 93 -23.87 15.93 9.54
CA LYS A 93 -25.30 16.05 9.86
C LYS A 93 -25.57 15.82 11.35
N HIS A 94 -24.81 14.95 12.00
CA HIS A 94 -24.96 14.61 13.42
C HIS A 94 -23.93 15.31 14.32
N GLY A 95 -23.21 16.33 13.80
CA GLY A 95 -22.27 17.14 14.59
C GLY A 95 -20.97 16.41 14.93
N LEU A 96 -20.67 15.28 14.26
CA LEU A 96 -19.45 14.52 14.47
C LEU A 96 -18.31 15.04 13.57
N GLY A 97 -17.09 15.10 14.11
CA GLY A 97 -15.86 15.21 13.33
C GLY A 97 -15.40 13.84 12.83
N VAL A 98 -14.48 13.85 11.85
CA VAL A 98 -13.84 12.64 11.35
C VAL A 98 -12.33 12.77 11.49
N ILE A 99 -11.73 11.77 12.11
CA ILE A 99 -10.27 11.58 12.21
C ILE A 99 -9.93 10.35 11.37
N VAL A 100 -8.96 10.48 10.49
CA VAL A 100 -8.49 9.37 9.65
C VAL A 100 -7.10 8.93 10.09
N ASP A 101 -6.90 7.62 10.17
CA ASP A 101 -5.60 7.03 10.29
C ASP A 101 -4.89 7.06 8.92
N VAL A 102 -3.59 7.34 8.90
CA VAL A 102 -2.82 7.41 7.67
C VAL A 102 -1.49 6.67 7.82
N VAL A 103 -1.04 6.05 6.74
CA VAL A 103 0.21 5.30 6.68
C VAL A 103 1.14 5.96 5.64
N PRO A 104 1.87 7.02 6.02
CA PRO A 104 2.67 7.79 5.05
C PRO A 104 4.07 7.23 4.80
N ASN A 105 4.54 6.32 5.63
CA ASN A 105 5.96 5.92 5.71
C ASN A 105 6.28 4.58 5.05
N HIS A 106 5.31 3.84 4.54
CA HIS A 106 5.54 2.60 3.82
C HIS A 106 4.39 2.26 2.88
N MET A 107 4.69 1.38 1.93
CA MET A 107 3.73 0.65 1.09
C MET A 107 3.94 -0.84 1.29
N THR A 108 2.92 -1.63 1.01
CA THR A 108 3.06 -3.09 1.08
C THR A 108 3.79 -3.65 -0.14
N VAL A 109 4.48 -4.78 0.03
CA VAL A 109 4.91 -5.66 -1.06
C VAL A 109 3.82 -6.72 -1.23
N PRO A 110 2.90 -6.55 -2.19
CA PRO A 110 1.75 -7.42 -2.34
C PRO A 110 2.08 -8.70 -3.10
N ARG A 111 1.14 -9.63 -3.06
CA ARG A 111 1.09 -10.78 -3.96
C ARG A 111 -0.20 -10.73 -4.78
N PRO A 112 -0.11 -10.60 -6.10
CA PRO A 112 1.09 -10.43 -6.93
C PRO A 112 1.74 -9.04 -6.79
N THR A 113 3.05 -8.95 -7.02
CA THR A 113 3.86 -7.74 -6.80
C THR A 113 3.43 -6.55 -7.66
N HIS A 114 2.89 -6.79 -8.85
CA HIS A 114 2.44 -5.74 -9.79
C HIS A 114 1.26 -4.90 -9.25
N LEU A 115 0.57 -5.32 -8.20
CA LEU A 115 -0.46 -4.51 -7.54
C LEU A 115 0.12 -3.24 -6.92
N ASN A 116 1.41 -3.23 -6.56
CA ASN A 116 2.15 -2.02 -6.19
C ASN A 116 2.86 -1.48 -7.45
N ALA A 117 2.18 -0.62 -8.20
CA ALA A 117 2.70 -0.09 -9.46
C ALA A 117 4.04 0.67 -9.33
N PRO A 118 4.28 1.51 -8.29
CA PRO A 118 5.59 2.10 -8.04
C PRO A 118 6.69 1.06 -7.84
N LEU A 119 6.45 0.03 -7.03
CA LEU A 119 7.42 -1.05 -6.80
C LEU A 119 7.68 -1.85 -8.08
N TRP A 120 6.62 -2.16 -8.83
CA TRP A 120 6.75 -2.86 -10.13
C TRP A 120 7.64 -2.12 -11.10
N SER A 121 7.43 -0.78 -11.26
CA SER A 121 8.27 0.06 -12.10
C SER A 121 9.71 0.10 -11.59
N LEU A 122 9.90 0.24 -10.27
CA LEU A 122 11.23 0.25 -9.66
C LEU A 122 12.00 -1.05 -9.94
N LEU A 123 11.37 -2.21 -9.75
CA LEU A 123 11.97 -3.52 -10.02
C LEU A 123 12.30 -3.71 -11.50
N ARG A 124 11.48 -3.17 -12.42
CA ARG A 124 11.69 -3.29 -13.86
C ARG A 124 12.79 -2.37 -14.38
N GLU A 125 12.88 -1.15 -13.89
CA GLU A 125 13.66 -0.06 -14.47
C GLU A 125 14.86 0.36 -13.58
N GLY A 126 14.89 -0.08 -12.31
CA GLY A 126 15.95 0.29 -11.37
C GLY A 126 15.98 1.78 -11.07
N ARG A 127 17.17 2.38 -11.08
CA ARG A 127 17.37 3.84 -10.87
C ARG A 127 16.61 4.72 -11.86
N GLU A 128 16.29 4.20 -13.05
CA GLU A 128 15.62 4.94 -14.13
C GLU A 128 14.11 5.06 -13.89
N SER A 129 13.57 4.31 -12.92
CA SER A 129 12.15 4.40 -12.55
C SER A 129 11.81 5.82 -12.06
N PRO A 130 10.69 6.41 -12.53
CA PRO A 130 10.21 7.69 -12.01
C PRO A 130 9.86 7.63 -10.51
N TYR A 131 9.75 6.43 -9.96
CA TYR A 131 9.46 6.18 -8.54
C TYR A 131 10.72 5.86 -7.72
N ALA A 132 11.93 5.85 -8.31
CA ALA A 132 13.16 5.46 -7.59
C ALA A 132 13.36 6.27 -6.29
N ALA A 133 13.02 7.56 -6.29
CA ALA A 133 13.12 8.42 -5.12
C ALA A 133 12.04 8.17 -4.03
N TRP A 134 11.06 7.29 -4.29
CA TRP A 134 10.03 6.93 -3.30
C TRP A 134 10.50 5.83 -2.35
N PHE A 135 11.59 5.16 -2.70
CA PHE A 135 12.11 4.00 -1.98
C PHE A 135 13.50 4.32 -1.45
N ASP A 136 13.77 3.88 -0.23
CA ASP A 136 15.08 4.02 0.41
C ASP A 136 15.98 2.85 0.01
N VAL A 137 16.47 2.89 -1.24
CA VAL A 137 17.35 1.88 -1.82
C VAL A 137 18.80 2.29 -1.66
N ASP A 138 19.61 1.45 -1.02
CA ASP A 138 21.07 1.61 -0.99
C ASP A 138 21.69 1.03 -2.26
N TRP A 139 21.79 1.88 -3.27
CA TRP A 139 22.28 1.50 -4.58
C TRP A 139 23.76 1.09 -4.60
N ASP A 140 24.54 1.50 -3.62
CA ASP A 140 26.00 1.27 -3.61
C ASP A 140 26.35 -0.12 -3.04
N VAL A 141 25.43 -0.75 -2.32
CA VAL A 141 25.65 -2.04 -1.64
C VAL A 141 25.48 -3.25 -2.57
N GLU A 142 24.56 -3.19 -3.53
CA GLU A 142 24.16 -4.37 -4.34
C GLU A 142 24.39 -4.17 -5.85
N ASP A 143 25.47 -3.52 -6.22
CA ASP A 143 25.86 -3.28 -7.63
C ASP A 143 24.71 -2.65 -8.44
N ASP A 144 24.09 -1.59 -7.92
CA ASP A 144 22.94 -0.90 -8.53
C ASP A 144 21.67 -1.75 -8.64
N ARG A 145 21.51 -2.77 -7.82
CA ARG A 145 20.34 -3.65 -7.82
C ARG A 145 19.55 -3.57 -6.52
N ILE A 146 18.27 -3.84 -6.61
CA ILE A 146 17.35 -3.90 -5.47
C ILE A 146 17.37 -5.31 -4.90
N LEU A 147 17.70 -5.47 -3.62
CA LEU A 147 17.68 -6.76 -2.96
C LEU A 147 16.26 -7.20 -2.65
N MET A 148 15.88 -8.39 -3.12
CA MET A 148 14.58 -9.02 -2.86
C MET A 148 14.79 -10.35 -2.12
N PRO A 149 14.68 -10.37 -0.77
CA PRO A 149 14.94 -11.54 0.05
C PRO A 149 13.72 -12.49 0.07
N VAL A 150 13.54 -13.24 -1.01
CA VAL A 150 12.35 -14.10 -1.22
C VAL A 150 12.70 -15.58 -1.40
N LEU A 151 13.98 -15.92 -1.53
CA LEU A 151 14.42 -17.29 -1.76
C LEU A 151 14.68 -18.03 -0.45
N GLY A 152 14.43 -19.35 -0.45
CA GLY A 152 14.80 -20.24 0.65
C GLY A 152 16.25 -20.76 0.57
N GLY A 153 17.06 -20.28 -0.39
CA GLY A 153 18.42 -20.69 -0.64
C GLY A 153 19.08 -19.81 -1.70
N THR A 154 20.16 -20.26 -2.33
CA THR A 154 20.82 -19.51 -3.40
C THR A 154 19.97 -19.46 -4.68
N ILE A 155 20.15 -18.40 -5.48
CA ILE A 155 19.44 -18.27 -6.77
C ILE A 155 19.80 -19.44 -7.71
N GLY A 156 21.06 -19.91 -7.71
CA GLY A 156 21.48 -21.06 -8.51
C GLY A 156 20.70 -22.32 -8.16
N GLU A 157 20.56 -22.65 -6.87
CA GLU A 157 19.77 -23.78 -6.39
C GLU A 157 18.29 -23.64 -6.76
N ALA A 158 17.72 -22.43 -6.67
CA ALA A 158 16.33 -22.18 -7.02
C ALA A 158 16.07 -22.36 -8.53
N VAL A 159 17.02 -21.93 -9.37
CA VAL A 159 16.96 -22.15 -10.83
C VAL A 159 17.09 -23.64 -11.17
N GLU A 160 18.06 -24.34 -10.57
CA GLU A 160 18.27 -25.79 -10.80
C GLU A 160 17.06 -26.64 -10.37
N ARG A 161 16.38 -26.27 -9.28
CA ARG A 161 15.16 -26.95 -8.83
C ARG A 161 13.92 -26.59 -9.66
N GLY A 162 13.99 -25.57 -10.52
CA GLY A 162 12.85 -25.04 -11.26
C GLY A 162 11.89 -24.23 -10.40
N ASP A 163 12.34 -23.72 -9.24
CA ASP A 163 11.55 -22.86 -8.36
C ASP A 163 11.41 -21.44 -8.94
N VAL A 164 12.39 -21.02 -9.75
CA VAL A 164 12.36 -19.76 -10.51
C VAL A 164 12.19 -20.08 -11.99
N VAL A 165 11.12 -19.58 -12.60
CA VAL A 165 10.81 -19.81 -14.02
C VAL A 165 10.47 -18.51 -14.74
N LEU A 166 10.78 -18.47 -16.04
CA LEU A 166 10.32 -17.39 -16.92
C LEU A 166 8.95 -17.70 -17.48
N ALA A 167 7.99 -16.80 -17.33
CA ALA A 167 6.62 -16.92 -17.83
C ALA A 167 6.20 -15.65 -18.60
N GLN A 168 5.25 -15.79 -19.53
CA GLN A 168 4.73 -14.68 -20.36
C GLN A 168 3.25 -14.40 -20.06
N ASP A 169 2.79 -14.61 -18.87
CA ASP A 169 1.39 -14.46 -18.46
C ASP A 169 1.22 -13.69 -17.14
N GLY A 170 2.18 -12.83 -16.83
CA GLY A 170 2.19 -12.04 -15.59
C GLY A 170 2.06 -10.54 -15.80
N GLY A 171 2.30 -9.81 -14.69
CA GLY A 171 2.28 -8.36 -14.64
C GLY A 171 0.90 -7.71 -14.77
N PRO A 172 0.83 -6.37 -14.79
CA PRO A 172 -0.44 -5.62 -14.81
C PRO A 172 -1.34 -5.94 -16.00
N SER A 173 -0.77 -6.31 -17.15
CA SER A 173 -1.51 -6.65 -18.36
C SER A 173 -1.90 -8.13 -18.44
N GLY A 174 -1.35 -8.99 -17.59
CA GLY A 174 -1.44 -10.44 -17.67
C GLY A 174 -0.75 -11.04 -18.90
N ARG A 175 0.16 -10.29 -19.56
CA ARG A 175 0.86 -10.68 -20.80
C ARG A 175 2.33 -10.26 -20.79
N GLU A 176 2.86 -9.83 -19.66
CA GLU A 176 4.25 -9.41 -19.52
C GLU A 176 5.14 -10.61 -19.19
N TRP A 177 6.40 -10.54 -19.59
CA TRP A 177 7.40 -11.48 -19.15
C TRP A 177 7.72 -11.23 -17.68
N VAL A 178 7.65 -12.30 -16.89
CA VAL A 178 7.94 -12.27 -15.45
C VAL A 178 8.82 -13.43 -15.05
N LEU A 179 9.64 -13.22 -14.01
CA LEU A 179 10.23 -14.30 -13.23
C LEU A 179 9.22 -14.71 -12.15
N TRP A 180 8.83 -15.96 -12.16
CA TRP A 180 7.86 -16.54 -11.23
C TRP A 180 8.57 -17.34 -10.15
N HIS A 181 8.19 -17.15 -8.89
CA HIS A 181 8.72 -17.89 -7.75
C HIS A 181 7.61 -18.05 -6.68
N HIS A 182 7.09 -19.27 -6.50
CA HIS A 182 6.13 -19.65 -5.45
C HIS A 182 4.95 -18.69 -5.23
N GLY A 183 4.38 -18.15 -6.30
CA GLY A 183 3.24 -17.21 -6.24
C GLY A 183 3.64 -15.75 -6.26
N ASP A 184 4.93 -15.45 -6.19
CA ASP A 184 5.46 -14.12 -6.43
C ASP A 184 5.84 -13.96 -7.91
N GLU A 185 5.58 -12.81 -8.49
CA GLU A 185 6.00 -12.46 -9.83
C GLU A 185 6.87 -11.19 -9.80
N PHE A 186 7.93 -11.21 -10.57
CA PHE A 186 8.89 -10.11 -10.68
C PHE A 186 9.01 -9.70 -12.15
N PRO A 187 9.01 -8.39 -12.46
CA PRO A 187 9.08 -7.93 -13.85
C PRO A 187 10.40 -8.31 -14.50
N VAL A 188 10.36 -8.73 -15.75
CA VAL A 188 11.56 -8.92 -16.56
C VAL A 188 11.90 -7.60 -17.28
N ARG A 189 13.17 -7.20 -17.21
CA ARG A 189 13.67 -6.01 -17.89
C ARG A 189 13.53 -6.19 -19.41
N PRO A 190 12.90 -5.25 -20.12
CA PRO A 190 12.69 -5.35 -21.57
C PRO A 190 14.01 -5.59 -22.31
N GLY A 191 14.00 -6.57 -23.23
CA GLY A 191 15.15 -6.96 -24.02
C GLY A 191 16.04 -8.05 -23.42
N THR A 192 15.74 -8.50 -22.18
CA THR A 192 16.45 -9.61 -21.53
C THR A 192 15.71 -10.95 -21.61
N GLU A 193 14.46 -10.96 -22.03
CA GLU A 193 13.57 -12.13 -22.07
C GLU A 193 14.03 -13.29 -22.94
N THR A 194 14.99 -13.06 -23.83
CA THR A 194 15.56 -14.08 -24.71
C THR A 194 16.87 -14.70 -24.17
N LEU A 195 17.37 -14.19 -23.06
CA LEU A 195 18.58 -14.73 -22.44
C LEU A 195 18.31 -16.10 -21.80
N PRO A 196 19.33 -16.98 -21.71
CA PRO A 196 19.25 -18.16 -20.86
C PRO A 196 18.92 -17.77 -19.42
N LEU A 197 18.10 -18.58 -18.73
CA LEU A 197 17.58 -18.23 -17.39
C LEU A 197 18.65 -17.80 -16.38
N PRO A 198 19.83 -18.44 -16.27
CA PRO A 198 20.89 -17.97 -15.37
C PRO A 198 21.39 -16.55 -15.69
N GLU A 199 21.53 -16.22 -16.97
CA GLU A 199 21.96 -14.89 -17.42
C GLU A 199 20.82 -13.88 -17.27
N LEU A 200 19.58 -14.30 -17.53
CA LEU A 200 18.42 -13.46 -17.40
C LEU A 200 18.23 -12.98 -15.96
N VAL A 201 18.35 -13.86 -14.95
CA VAL A 201 18.18 -13.46 -13.54
C VAL A 201 19.24 -12.47 -13.08
N GLU A 202 20.46 -12.54 -13.65
CA GLU A 202 21.54 -11.59 -13.35
C GLU A 202 21.40 -10.24 -14.08
N ALA A 203 20.61 -10.19 -15.16
CA ALA A 203 20.41 -8.99 -15.98
C ALA A 203 19.30 -8.05 -15.42
N GLN A 204 18.63 -8.43 -14.35
CA GLN A 204 17.54 -7.64 -13.78
C GLN A 204 18.04 -6.47 -12.93
N ALA A 205 17.20 -5.45 -12.75
CA ALA A 205 17.46 -4.32 -11.85
C ALA A 205 17.30 -4.68 -10.36
N TYR A 206 16.99 -5.93 -10.07
CA TYR A 206 16.90 -6.50 -8.72
C TYR A 206 17.67 -7.82 -8.63
N ARG A 207 17.92 -8.24 -7.40
CA ARG A 207 18.56 -9.51 -7.09
C ARG A 207 17.67 -10.31 -6.14
N LEU A 208 17.28 -11.52 -6.56
CA LEU A 208 16.59 -12.45 -5.68
C LEU A 208 17.61 -13.10 -4.73
N SER A 209 17.33 -13.09 -3.44
CA SER A 209 18.22 -13.65 -2.40
C SER A 209 17.44 -14.36 -1.29
N SER A 210 18.15 -15.07 -0.44
CA SER A 210 17.65 -15.66 0.81
C SER A 210 17.69 -14.68 1.97
#